data_2371a25221f4af62f242472b2465def7
#
_entry.id   2371a25221f4af62f242472b2465def7
#
_cell.length_a   1.000
_cell.length_b   1.000
_cell.length_c   1.000
_cell.angle_alpha   90.00
_cell.angle_beta   90.00
_cell.angle_gamma   90.00
#
_symmetry.space_group_name_H-M   'P 1'
#
loop_
_entity.id
_entity.type
_entity.pdbx_description
1 polymer ?
#
loop_
_entity_poly.entity_id
_entity_poly.type
_entity_poly.pdbx_seq_one_letter_code
_entity_poly.pdbx_strand_id
1 'polypeptide(L)'
;RDITSWPARPDLLPVLASSLSAAIIWNIFTRRMGVPTSSTHALVGGILGGVIAGGGMQYISWGSPKMIYKASGVWRVLLSLFLSPFAGFLAGLLLFKFFAFLLQSVSTRANKYLNGMEWVLVPMLAFGHGANETQKAMGVIMLALCAAGLSQGAEIPLWVRTISALAVASGILSVAPLIVRRVGGIYKQRPLHGFISQLSSASIVLFASITGGPLSTSQVVASSIVGVGSAERIKGVHWQVARDIVRAWFLTIPAVAVFAWLLHMLLFRHLNLFL
;
A
#
# COMPACT_ATOMS: atom_id res chain seq x y z
N ARG A 1 7.53 5.31 -13.18
CA ARG A 1 8.53 4.83 -14.16
C ARG A 1 9.12 3.46 -13.79
N ASP A 2 9.08 3.04 -12.53
CA ASP A 2 9.70 1.78 -12.11
C ASP A 2 9.01 0.51 -12.66
N ILE A 3 7.73 0.58 -13.02
CA ILE A 3 6.95 -0.60 -13.46
C ILE A 3 6.92 -0.74 -14.98
N THR A 4 6.92 0.38 -15.71
CA THR A 4 6.85 0.36 -17.18
C THR A 4 7.97 1.15 -17.83
N SER A 5 8.52 0.60 -18.91
CA SER A 5 9.46 1.25 -19.82
C SER A 5 8.74 1.89 -21.02
N TRP A 6 7.39 1.90 -21.04
CA TRP A 6 6.63 2.53 -22.11
C TRP A 6 6.95 4.00 -22.21
N PRO A 7 7.27 4.53 -23.40
CA PRO A 7 7.50 5.94 -23.59
C PRO A 7 6.27 6.76 -23.18
N ALA A 8 6.50 7.94 -22.62
CA ALA A 8 5.42 8.85 -22.27
C ALA A 8 4.85 9.50 -23.55
N ARG A 9 3.96 8.82 -24.23
CA ARG A 9 3.27 9.21 -25.46
C ARG A 9 1.75 9.09 -25.25
N PRO A 10 0.93 9.71 -26.12
CA PRO A 10 -0.54 9.65 -25.99
C PRO A 10 -1.14 8.26 -25.97
N ASP A 11 -0.50 7.28 -26.62
CA ASP A 11 -0.89 5.85 -26.63
C ASP A 11 -0.81 5.18 -25.26
N LEU A 12 -0.09 5.78 -24.30
CA LEU A 12 -0.08 5.34 -22.89
C LEU A 12 -1.37 5.71 -22.13
N LEU A 13 -2.11 6.73 -22.57
CA LEU A 13 -3.32 7.21 -21.86
C LEU A 13 -4.42 6.15 -21.74
N PRO A 14 -4.80 5.40 -22.82
CA PRO A 14 -5.71 4.28 -22.72
C PRO A 14 -5.25 3.19 -21.73
N VAL A 15 -3.95 2.91 -21.72
CA VAL A 15 -3.35 1.94 -20.79
C VAL A 15 -3.52 2.41 -19.34
N LEU A 16 -3.22 3.69 -19.05
CA LEU A 16 -3.42 4.25 -17.72
C LEU A 16 -4.89 4.29 -17.31
N ALA A 17 -5.78 4.64 -18.24
CA ALA A 17 -7.22 4.69 -18.00
C ALA A 17 -7.76 3.30 -17.61
N SER A 18 -7.47 2.26 -18.39
CA SER A 18 -7.88 0.89 -18.07
C SER A 18 -7.27 0.38 -16.76
N SER A 19 -5.99 0.68 -16.52
CA SER A 19 -5.28 0.30 -15.29
C SER A 19 -5.90 0.91 -14.03
N LEU A 20 -6.16 2.22 -14.06
CA LEU A 20 -6.76 2.94 -12.93
C LEU A 20 -8.21 2.53 -12.71
N SER A 21 -9.00 2.41 -13.78
CA SER A 21 -10.40 1.95 -13.71
C SER A 21 -10.49 0.57 -13.07
N ALA A 22 -9.64 -0.37 -13.49
CA ALA A 22 -9.59 -1.70 -12.90
C ALA A 22 -9.25 -1.66 -11.40
N ALA A 23 -8.24 -0.87 -11.01
CA ALA A 23 -7.85 -0.73 -9.61
C ALA A 23 -8.95 -0.09 -8.75
N ILE A 24 -9.63 0.93 -9.28
CA ILE A 24 -10.74 1.60 -8.59
C ILE A 24 -11.93 0.65 -8.40
N ILE A 25 -12.38 -0.02 -9.47
CA ILE A 25 -13.51 -0.94 -9.43
C ILE A 25 -13.21 -2.10 -8.47
N TRP A 26 -11.99 -2.67 -8.52
CA TRP A 26 -11.56 -3.70 -7.58
C TRP A 26 -11.60 -3.25 -6.13
N ASN A 27 -11.08 -2.06 -5.83
CA ASN A 27 -11.10 -1.51 -4.47
C ASN A 27 -12.53 -1.25 -3.97
N ILE A 28 -13.44 -0.77 -4.83
CA ILE A 28 -14.86 -0.57 -4.49
C ILE A 28 -15.52 -1.93 -4.24
N PHE A 29 -15.27 -2.92 -5.08
CA PHE A 29 -15.83 -4.27 -4.96
C PHE A 29 -15.38 -4.94 -3.67
N THR A 30 -14.07 -5.00 -3.42
CA THR A 30 -13.51 -5.63 -2.21
C THR A 30 -13.93 -4.91 -0.92
N ARG A 31 -14.07 -3.57 -0.98
CA ARG A 31 -14.65 -2.79 0.11
C ARG A 31 -16.08 -3.24 0.43
N ARG A 32 -16.94 -3.40 -0.58
CA ARG A 32 -18.33 -3.88 -0.36
C ARG A 32 -18.38 -5.27 0.24
N MET A 33 -17.44 -6.13 -0.13
CA MET A 33 -17.30 -7.47 0.46
C MET A 33 -16.66 -7.46 1.86
N GLY A 34 -16.21 -6.28 2.32
CA GLY A 34 -15.51 -6.14 3.60
C GLY A 34 -14.15 -6.83 3.64
N VAL A 35 -13.50 -7.04 2.50
CA VAL A 35 -12.16 -7.62 2.41
C VAL A 35 -11.13 -6.51 2.37
N PRO A 36 -10.20 -6.43 3.35
CA PRO A 36 -9.15 -5.42 3.35
C PRO A 36 -8.09 -5.76 2.30
N THR A 37 -8.16 -5.08 1.16
CA THR A 37 -7.16 -5.17 0.09
C THR A 37 -6.17 -4.01 0.16
N SER A 38 -5.07 -4.14 -0.55
CA SER A 38 -4.06 -3.11 -0.67
C SER A 38 -4.26 -2.30 -1.95
N SER A 39 -4.44 -0.99 -1.82
CA SER A 39 -4.46 -0.04 -2.94
C SER A 39 -3.20 -0.13 -3.81
N THR A 40 -2.04 -0.35 -3.18
CA THR A 40 -0.77 -0.53 -3.87
C THR A 40 -0.77 -1.78 -4.75
N HIS A 41 -1.28 -2.91 -4.25
CA HIS A 41 -1.40 -4.15 -5.04
C HIS A 41 -2.35 -3.98 -6.22
N ALA A 42 -3.49 -3.32 -6.00
CA ALA A 42 -4.46 -3.04 -7.06
C ALA A 42 -3.86 -2.13 -8.15
N LEU A 43 -3.13 -1.09 -7.75
CA LEU A 43 -2.45 -0.19 -8.70
C LEU A 43 -1.37 -0.94 -9.51
N VAL A 44 -0.52 -1.72 -8.84
CA VAL A 44 0.53 -2.53 -9.51
C VAL A 44 -0.09 -3.53 -10.48
N GLY A 45 -1.09 -4.29 -10.04
CA GLY A 45 -1.81 -5.24 -10.89
C GLY A 45 -2.45 -4.53 -12.09
N GLY A 46 -3.12 -3.40 -11.87
CA GLY A 46 -3.73 -2.60 -12.93
C GLY A 46 -2.73 -2.15 -13.99
N ILE A 47 -1.59 -1.56 -13.56
CA ILE A 47 -0.55 -1.12 -14.49
C ILE A 47 0.04 -2.29 -15.27
N LEU A 48 0.34 -3.41 -14.62
CA LEU A 48 0.85 -4.61 -15.31
C LEU A 48 -0.13 -5.11 -16.35
N GLY A 49 -1.41 -5.28 -15.99
CA GLY A 49 -2.44 -5.77 -16.91
C GLY A 49 -2.70 -4.83 -18.08
N GLY A 50 -2.78 -3.51 -17.82
CA GLY A 50 -2.97 -2.51 -18.86
C GLY A 50 -1.79 -2.41 -19.82
N VAL A 51 -0.53 -2.46 -19.31
CA VAL A 51 0.68 -2.46 -20.14
C VAL A 51 0.76 -3.71 -21.01
N ILE A 52 0.46 -4.89 -20.45
CA ILE A 52 0.44 -6.15 -21.23
C ILE A 52 -0.62 -6.07 -22.34
N ALA A 53 -1.79 -5.52 -22.06
CA ALA A 53 -2.88 -5.40 -23.01
C ALA A 53 -2.58 -4.41 -24.16
N GLY A 54 -1.99 -3.25 -23.82
CA GLY A 54 -1.76 -2.18 -24.79
C GLY A 54 -0.50 -2.37 -25.64
N GLY A 55 0.59 -2.90 -25.06
CA GLY A 55 1.88 -2.95 -25.76
C GLY A 55 2.65 -4.27 -25.59
N GLY A 56 2.19 -5.14 -24.70
CA GLY A 56 2.85 -6.41 -24.45
C GLY A 56 3.90 -6.37 -23.33
N MET A 57 4.45 -7.54 -23.03
CA MET A 57 5.37 -7.73 -21.89
C MET A 57 6.71 -7.01 -22.06
N GLN A 58 7.10 -6.63 -23.28
CA GLN A 58 8.34 -5.90 -23.56
C GLN A 58 8.37 -4.50 -22.92
N TYR A 59 7.22 -3.91 -22.66
CA TYR A 59 7.13 -2.61 -22.00
C TYR A 59 7.08 -2.68 -20.47
N ILE A 60 7.15 -3.88 -19.90
CA ILE A 60 7.29 -4.05 -18.47
C ILE A 60 8.76 -3.92 -18.08
N SER A 61 9.05 -2.95 -17.21
CA SER A 61 10.38 -2.79 -16.62
C SER A 61 10.58 -3.83 -15.51
N TRP A 62 10.93 -5.06 -15.88
CA TRP A 62 11.16 -6.12 -14.90
C TRP A 62 12.27 -5.77 -13.93
N GLY A 63 13.33 -5.10 -14.41
CA GLY A 63 14.48 -4.73 -13.60
C GLY A 63 15.30 -5.94 -13.18
N SER A 64 16.05 -5.80 -12.10
CA SER A 64 16.93 -6.85 -11.57
C SER A 64 16.64 -7.14 -10.09
N PRO A 65 16.57 -8.43 -9.69
CA PRO A 65 16.42 -8.82 -8.29
C PRO A 65 17.75 -8.85 -7.52
N LYS A 66 18.86 -8.41 -8.12
CA LYS A 66 20.27 -8.69 -7.73
C LYS A 66 20.64 -8.43 -6.28
N MET A 67 19.92 -7.63 -5.54
CA MET A 67 19.97 -7.47 -4.07
C MET A 67 18.78 -6.59 -3.66
N ILE A 68 18.23 -6.78 -2.47
CA ILE A 68 17.04 -6.06 -2.00
C ILE A 68 17.21 -4.54 -2.13
N TYR A 69 18.37 -4.01 -1.79
CA TYR A 69 18.68 -2.58 -1.87
C TYR A 69 19.08 -2.08 -3.28
N LYS A 70 19.41 -2.99 -4.21
CA LYS A 70 19.71 -2.70 -5.61
C LYS A 70 18.63 -3.20 -6.56
N ALA A 71 17.52 -3.73 -6.04
CA ALA A 71 16.41 -4.15 -6.86
C ALA A 71 15.82 -2.95 -7.61
N SER A 72 15.43 -3.17 -8.85
CA SER A 72 14.85 -2.14 -9.72
C SER A 72 13.59 -2.67 -10.41
N GLY A 73 12.83 -1.78 -11.02
CA GLY A 73 11.63 -2.13 -11.78
C GLY A 73 10.58 -2.86 -10.94
N VAL A 74 9.86 -3.76 -11.60
CA VAL A 74 8.80 -4.57 -10.97
C VAL A 74 9.33 -5.39 -9.80
N TRP A 75 10.54 -5.95 -9.91
CA TRP A 75 11.16 -6.70 -8.83
C TRP A 75 11.32 -5.90 -7.55
N ARG A 76 11.72 -4.63 -7.64
CA ARG A 76 11.79 -3.74 -6.46
C ARG A 76 10.44 -3.61 -5.77
N VAL A 77 9.39 -3.41 -6.56
CA VAL A 77 8.03 -3.26 -6.04
C VAL A 77 7.54 -4.55 -5.38
N LEU A 78 7.66 -5.69 -6.07
CA LEU A 78 7.22 -6.99 -5.54
C LEU A 78 7.98 -7.38 -4.28
N LEU A 79 9.31 -7.20 -4.26
CA LEU A 79 10.12 -7.46 -3.06
C LEU A 79 9.71 -6.55 -1.89
N SER A 80 9.50 -5.26 -2.14
CA SER A 80 9.05 -4.34 -1.09
C SER A 80 7.68 -4.72 -0.52
N LEU A 81 6.73 -5.12 -1.38
CA LEU A 81 5.41 -5.59 -0.97
C LEU A 81 5.46 -6.90 -0.20
N PHE A 82 6.36 -7.80 -0.57
CA PHE A 82 6.56 -9.07 0.13
C PHE A 82 7.25 -8.87 1.48
N LEU A 83 8.26 -8.00 1.55
CA LEU A 83 9.04 -7.76 2.77
C LEU A 83 8.31 -6.89 3.79
N SER A 84 7.41 -6.01 3.34
CA SER A 84 6.70 -5.08 4.24
C SER A 84 5.92 -5.78 5.37
N PRO A 85 5.16 -6.87 5.15
CA PRO A 85 4.50 -7.58 6.24
C PRO A 85 5.48 -8.31 7.18
N PHE A 86 6.60 -8.81 6.67
CA PHE A 86 7.63 -9.40 7.53
C PHE A 86 8.26 -8.35 8.45
N ALA A 87 8.59 -7.17 7.91
CA ALA A 87 9.12 -6.07 8.68
C ALA A 87 8.13 -5.62 9.76
N GLY A 88 6.84 -5.46 9.42
CA GLY A 88 5.79 -5.13 10.39
C GLY A 88 5.65 -6.18 11.49
N PHE A 89 5.59 -7.45 11.12
CA PHE A 89 5.49 -8.56 12.06
C PHE A 89 6.68 -8.61 13.02
N LEU A 90 7.90 -8.59 12.49
CA LEU A 90 9.12 -8.66 13.31
C LEU A 90 9.26 -7.44 14.23
N ALA A 91 9.01 -6.23 13.71
CA ALA A 91 9.07 -5.04 14.53
C ALA A 91 8.03 -5.07 15.66
N GLY A 92 6.78 -5.44 15.36
CA GLY A 92 5.74 -5.59 16.37
C GLY A 92 6.10 -6.63 17.43
N LEU A 93 6.60 -7.79 17.01
CA LEU A 93 7.01 -8.88 17.91
C LEU A 93 8.20 -8.48 18.80
N LEU A 94 9.25 -7.93 18.20
CA LEU A 94 10.48 -7.61 18.94
C LEU A 94 10.27 -6.41 19.88
N LEU A 95 9.61 -5.36 19.41
CA LEU A 95 9.29 -4.20 20.24
C LEU A 95 8.36 -4.58 21.38
N PHE A 96 7.35 -5.44 21.15
CA PHE A 96 6.49 -5.89 22.24
C PHE A 96 7.29 -6.62 23.32
N LYS A 97 8.15 -7.58 22.96
CA LYS A 97 8.99 -8.30 23.92
C LYS A 97 9.89 -7.36 24.68
N PHE A 98 10.52 -6.39 23.99
CA PHE A 98 11.39 -5.40 24.60
C PHE A 98 10.65 -4.53 25.62
N PHE A 99 9.50 -3.95 25.25
CA PHE A 99 8.72 -3.11 26.15
C PHE A 99 8.05 -3.92 27.27
N ALA A 100 7.61 -5.14 27.01
CA ALA A 100 7.07 -6.01 28.05
C ALA A 100 8.13 -6.33 29.11
N PHE A 101 9.40 -6.53 28.71
CA PHE A 101 10.51 -6.70 29.62
C PHE A 101 10.80 -5.43 30.42
N LEU A 102 10.85 -4.27 29.77
CA LEU A 102 11.09 -3.00 30.47
C LEU A 102 9.97 -2.62 31.45
N LEU A 103 8.73 -2.94 31.10
CA LEU A 103 7.55 -2.53 31.87
C LEU A 103 7.04 -3.60 32.83
N GLN A 104 7.73 -4.73 32.98
CA GLN A 104 7.28 -5.83 33.87
C GLN A 104 7.09 -5.41 35.34
N SER A 105 7.87 -4.41 35.80
CA SER A 105 7.81 -3.90 37.18
C SER A 105 7.00 -2.60 37.29
N VAL A 106 6.40 -2.12 36.20
CA VAL A 106 5.72 -0.82 36.15
C VAL A 106 4.23 -1.00 36.41
N SER A 107 3.67 -0.17 37.27
CA SER A 107 2.25 -0.16 37.63
C SER A 107 1.37 0.12 36.38
N THR A 108 0.11 -0.34 36.42
CA THR A 108 -0.93 -0.05 35.42
C THR A 108 -1.18 1.46 35.19
N ARG A 109 -0.68 2.32 36.12
CA ARG A 109 -0.68 3.79 35.93
C ARG A 109 0.10 4.21 34.68
N ALA A 110 1.07 3.41 34.23
CA ALA A 110 1.82 3.65 33.00
C ALA A 110 0.91 3.67 31.74
N ASN A 111 -0.24 3.02 31.77
CA ASN A 111 -1.20 3.05 30.65
C ASN A 111 -1.64 4.49 30.30
N LYS A 112 -1.70 5.39 31.28
CA LYS A 112 -2.01 6.81 31.02
C LYS A 112 -0.93 7.49 30.16
N TYR A 113 0.33 7.17 30.43
CA TYR A 113 1.46 7.71 29.65
C TYR A 113 1.51 7.08 28.25
N LEU A 114 1.28 5.77 28.13
CA LEU A 114 1.21 5.09 26.82
C LEU A 114 0.11 5.69 25.95
N ASN A 115 -1.10 5.88 26.50
CA ASN A 115 -2.19 6.55 25.79
C ASN A 115 -1.84 8.00 25.42
N GLY A 116 -1.10 8.72 26.28
CA GLY A 116 -0.59 10.05 25.94
C GLY A 116 0.39 10.04 24.76
N MET A 117 1.28 9.06 24.70
CA MET A 117 2.23 8.92 23.59
C MET A 117 1.56 8.53 22.27
N GLU A 118 0.39 7.87 22.30
CA GLU A 118 -0.39 7.59 21.09
C GLU A 118 -0.80 8.86 20.34
N TRP A 119 -1.03 9.98 21.06
CA TRP A 119 -1.31 11.28 20.44
C TRP A 119 -0.16 11.82 19.58
N VAL A 120 1.05 11.31 19.76
CA VAL A 120 2.20 11.62 18.91
C VAL A 120 2.34 10.57 17.79
N LEU A 121 2.18 9.29 18.12
CA LEU A 121 2.37 8.21 17.16
C LEU A 121 1.27 8.16 16.07
N VAL A 122 0.02 8.47 16.44
CA VAL A 122 -1.09 8.50 15.47
C VAL A 122 -0.86 9.52 14.36
N PRO A 123 -0.54 10.80 14.65
CA PRO A 123 -0.18 11.77 13.60
C PRO A 123 1.05 11.35 12.79
N MET A 124 2.07 10.77 13.42
CA MET A 124 3.26 10.27 12.72
C MET A 124 2.90 9.16 11.72
N LEU A 125 2.10 8.19 12.14
CA LEU A 125 1.63 7.12 11.26
C LEU A 125 0.72 7.68 10.16
N ALA A 126 -0.19 8.60 10.49
CA ALA A 126 -1.09 9.24 9.53
C ALA A 126 -0.31 10.04 8.48
N PHE A 127 0.71 10.79 8.90
CA PHE A 127 1.60 11.53 7.99
C PHE A 127 2.36 10.58 7.06
N GLY A 128 3.01 9.55 7.61
CA GLY A 128 3.74 8.56 6.82
C GLY A 128 2.83 7.82 5.83
N HIS A 129 1.62 7.44 6.26
CA HIS A 129 0.61 6.82 5.39
C HIS A 129 0.20 7.77 4.27
N GLY A 130 -0.20 9.00 4.63
CA GLY A 130 -0.60 10.02 3.65
C GLY A 130 0.50 10.32 2.64
N ALA A 131 1.74 10.52 3.09
CA ALA A 131 2.89 10.74 2.23
C ALA A 131 3.11 9.57 1.26
N ASN A 132 3.11 8.33 1.75
CA ASN A 132 3.32 7.14 0.92
C ASN A 132 2.22 6.95 -0.15
N GLU A 133 0.95 7.17 0.20
CA GLU A 133 -0.16 7.04 -0.76
C GLU A 133 -0.20 8.21 -1.77
N THR A 134 0.04 9.43 -1.29
CA THR A 134 0.06 10.63 -2.14
C THR A 134 1.19 10.58 -3.17
N GLN A 135 2.40 10.09 -2.80
CA GLN A 135 3.51 9.93 -3.74
C GLN A 135 3.13 9.01 -4.92
N LYS A 136 2.42 7.91 -4.68
CA LYS A 136 1.94 7.00 -5.74
C LYS A 136 0.93 7.70 -6.65
N ALA A 137 -0.04 8.41 -6.08
CA ALA A 137 -1.03 9.16 -6.84
C ALA A 137 -0.37 10.23 -7.72
N MET A 138 0.52 11.05 -7.14
CA MET A 138 1.29 12.04 -7.88
C MET A 138 2.09 11.42 -9.03
N GLY A 139 2.75 10.28 -8.79
CA GLY A 139 3.52 9.58 -9.81
C GLY A 139 2.69 9.17 -11.02
N VAL A 140 1.47 8.68 -10.81
CA VAL A 140 0.55 8.28 -11.88
C VAL A 140 0.01 9.50 -12.62
N ILE A 141 -0.38 10.57 -11.91
CA ILE A 141 -0.85 11.82 -12.54
C ILE A 141 0.27 12.42 -13.38
N MET A 142 1.49 12.50 -12.86
CA MET A 142 2.63 13.02 -13.62
C MET A 142 2.94 12.18 -14.88
N LEU A 143 2.82 10.85 -14.78
CA LEU A 143 2.98 9.99 -15.93
C LEU A 143 1.92 10.27 -17.01
N ALA A 144 0.66 10.48 -16.60
CA ALA A 144 -0.42 10.84 -17.51
C ALA A 144 -0.20 12.23 -18.16
N LEU A 145 0.23 13.23 -17.37
CA LEU A 145 0.53 14.56 -17.88
C LEU A 145 1.70 14.54 -18.89
N CYS A 146 2.74 13.77 -18.60
CA CYS A 146 3.86 13.58 -19.53
C CYS A 146 3.39 12.87 -20.81
N ALA A 147 2.55 11.85 -20.71
CA ALA A 147 1.99 11.14 -21.87
C ALA A 147 1.12 12.08 -22.74
N ALA A 148 0.36 12.98 -22.12
CA ALA A 148 -0.45 13.98 -22.82
C ALA A 148 0.37 15.15 -23.38
N GLY A 149 1.69 15.21 -23.15
CA GLY A 149 2.54 16.33 -23.57
C GLY A 149 2.34 17.60 -22.74
N LEU A 150 1.62 17.53 -21.63
CA LEU A 150 1.31 18.69 -20.76
C LEU A 150 2.37 18.96 -19.70
N SER A 151 3.36 18.09 -19.56
CA SER A 151 4.47 18.24 -18.62
C SER A 151 5.73 17.55 -19.14
N GLN A 152 6.89 18.15 -18.85
CA GLN A 152 8.19 17.53 -19.13
C GLN A 152 8.69 16.65 -17.95
N GLY A 153 7.93 16.56 -16.85
CA GLY A 153 8.22 15.67 -15.72
C GLY A 153 9.33 16.14 -14.78
N ALA A 154 9.86 17.35 -14.94
CA ALA A 154 10.95 17.87 -14.11
C ALA A 154 10.51 18.16 -12.68
N GLU A 155 9.34 18.78 -12.51
CA GLU A 155 8.78 19.13 -11.20
C GLU A 155 7.30 18.71 -11.09
N ILE A 156 6.88 18.39 -9.87
CA ILE A 156 5.47 18.09 -9.59
C ILE A 156 4.76 19.41 -9.27
N PRO A 157 3.79 19.86 -10.10
CA PRO A 157 3.05 21.11 -9.86
C PRO A 157 2.31 21.09 -8.52
N LEU A 158 2.17 22.26 -7.89
CA LEU A 158 1.51 22.39 -6.59
C LEU A 158 0.07 21.86 -6.61
N TRP A 159 -0.68 22.11 -7.68
CA TRP A 159 -2.05 21.61 -7.80
C TRP A 159 -2.13 20.08 -7.82
N VAL A 160 -1.16 19.38 -8.43
CA VAL A 160 -1.06 17.91 -8.39
C VAL A 160 -0.86 17.42 -6.97
N ARG A 161 0.05 18.06 -6.21
CA ARG A 161 0.29 17.73 -4.79
C ARG A 161 -0.96 17.93 -3.97
N THR A 162 -1.64 19.07 -4.12
CA THR A 162 -2.84 19.41 -3.35
C THR A 162 -4.02 18.49 -3.66
N ILE A 163 -4.33 18.25 -4.95
CA ILE A 163 -5.42 17.35 -5.34
C ILE A 163 -5.14 15.93 -4.88
N SER A 164 -3.91 15.43 -5.04
CA SER A 164 -3.55 14.09 -4.57
C SER A 164 -3.69 13.94 -3.07
N ALA A 165 -3.26 14.94 -2.28
CA ALA A 165 -3.40 14.92 -0.84
C ALA A 165 -4.87 14.94 -0.38
N LEU A 166 -5.69 15.81 -0.97
CA LEU A 166 -7.13 15.90 -0.69
C LEU A 166 -7.87 14.62 -1.08
N ALA A 167 -7.56 14.05 -2.24
CA ALA A 167 -8.17 12.79 -2.69
C ALA A 167 -7.81 11.62 -1.77
N VAL A 168 -6.55 11.52 -1.34
CA VAL A 168 -6.11 10.48 -0.40
C VAL A 168 -6.80 10.67 0.96
N ALA A 169 -6.84 11.90 1.49
CA ALA A 169 -7.49 12.18 2.77
C ALA A 169 -8.99 11.83 2.74
N SER A 170 -9.73 12.27 1.72
CA SER A 170 -11.16 11.97 1.56
C SER A 170 -11.41 10.47 1.38
N GLY A 171 -10.56 9.78 0.61
CA GLY A 171 -10.60 8.34 0.42
C GLY A 171 -10.41 7.59 1.74
N ILE A 172 -9.40 7.94 2.53
CA ILE A 172 -9.14 7.34 3.84
C ILE A 172 -10.33 7.55 4.78
N LEU A 173 -10.83 8.78 4.90
CA LEU A 173 -12.00 9.08 5.75
C LEU A 173 -13.22 8.22 5.38
N SER A 174 -13.45 8.00 4.08
CA SER A 174 -14.60 7.22 3.61
C SER A 174 -14.49 5.72 3.91
N VAL A 175 -13.27 5.18 4.09
CA VAL A 175 -13.01 3.73 4.24
C VAL A 175 -12.60 3.35 5.66
N ALA A 176 -12.08 4.30 6.44
CA ALA A 176 -11.51 4.06 7.75
C ALA A 176 -12.38 3.21 8.70
N PRO A 177 -13.70 3.46 8.88
CA PRO A 177 -14.51 2.69 9.82
C PRO A 177 -14.54 1.19 9.52
N LEU A 178 -14.52 0.82 8.23
CA LEU A 178 -14.55 -0.57 7.80
C LEU A 178 -13.20 -1.27 8.05
N ILE A 179 -12.10 -0.59 7.70
CA ILE A 179 -10.75 -1.13 7.86
C ILE A 179 -10.43 -1.30 9.34
N VAL A 180 -10.73 -0.29 10.16
CA VAL A 180 -10.49 -0.33 11.61
C VAL A 180 -11.19 -1.52 12.26
N ARG A 181 -12.45 -1.80 11.91
CA ARG A 181 -13.18 -2.97 12.43
C ARG A 181 -12.53 -4.29 12.03
N ARG A 182 -12.07 -4.42 10.79
CA ARG A 182 -11.45 -5.67 10.30
C ARG A 182 -10.05 -5.89 10.88
N VAL A 183 -9.21 -4.87 10.85
CA VAL A 183 -7.84 -4.95 11.36
C VAL A 183 -7.84 -5.07 12.90
N GLY A 184 -8.74 -4.35 13.57
CA GLY A 184 -8.94 -4.48 15.02
C GLY A 184 -9.44 -5.85 15.45
N GLY A 185 -10.06 -6.62 14.54
CA GLY A 185 -10.48 -8.01 14.79
C GLY A 185 -9.33 -9.03 14.80
N ILE A 186 -8.11 -8.65 14.40
CA ILE A 186 -6.94 -9.56 14.39
C ILE A 186 -6.55 -9.96 15.81
N TYR A 187 -6.51 -8.98 16.72
CA TYR A 187 -6.12 -9.19 18.13
C TYR A 187 -6.76 -8.16 19.03
N LYS A 188 -7.23 -8.57 20.23
CA LYS A 188 -7.81 -7.65 21.21
C LYS A 188 -6.70 -6.78 21.82
N GLN A 189 -6.64 -5.54 21.40
CA GLN A 189 -5.58 -4.61 21.81
C GLN A 189 -5.86 -3.99 23.18
N ARG A 190 -4.81 -3.86 24.00
CA ARG A 190 -4.70 -3.05 25.20
C ARG A 190 -3.80 -1.84 24.90
N PRO A 191 -3.68 -0.84 25.78
CA PRO A 191 -2.86 0.34 25.54
C PRO A 191 -1.43 0.02 25.07
N LEU A 192 -0.74 -0.91 25.72
CA LEU A 192 0.61 -1.33 25.31
C LEU A 192 0.63 -1.92 23.89
N HIS A 193 -0.36 -2.72 23.52
CA HIS A 193 -0.44 -3.30 22.17
C HIS A 193 -0.66 -2.22 21.10
N GLY A 194 -1.58 -1.27 21.37
CA GLY A 194 -1.85 -0.13 20.50
C GLY A 194 -0.59 0.71 20.29
N PHE A 195 0.05 1.11 21.38
CA PHE A 195 1.30 1.85 21.36
C PHE A 195 2.39 1.16 20.52
N ILE A 196 2.65 -0.12 20.77
CA ILE A 196 3.70 -0.87 20.04
C ILE A 196 3.34 -1.07 18.57
N SER A 197 2.07 -1.40 18.27
CA SER A 197 1.62 -1.55 16.88
C SER A 197 1.75 -0.25 16.09
N GLN A 198 1.44 0.89 16.71
CA GLN A 198 1.59 2.19 16.08
C GLN A 198 3.05 2.59 15.94
N LEU A 199 3.87 2.40 16.99
CA LEU A 199 5.29 2.72 16.96
C LEU A 199 6.02 1.94 15.84
N SER A 200 5.83 0.61 15.79
CA SER A 200 6.44 -0.22 14.76
C SER A 200 5.97 0.15 13.36
N SER A 201 4.67 0.38 13.19
CA SER A 201 4.11 0.75 11.89
C SER A 201 4.55 2.13 11.45
N ALA A 202 4.51 3.14 12.33
CA ALA A 202 4.94 4.50 12.02
C ALA A 202 6.41 4.53 11.62
N SER A 203 7.29 3.85 12.36
CA SER A 203 8.72 3.80 12.06
C SER A 203 9.00 3.24 10.66
N ILE A 204 8.37 2.10 10.31
CA ILE A 204 8.57 1.46 9.00
C ILE A 204 8.00 2.32 7.87
N VAL A 205 6.77 2.84 8.05
CA VAL A 205 6.09 3.62 7.00
C VAL A 205 6.78 4.95 6.75
N LEU A 206 7.21 5.64 7.80
CA LEU A 206 7.99 6.88 7.68
C LEU A 206 9.34 6.64 7.00
N PHE A 207 10.08 5.62 7.43
CA PHE A 207 11.34 5.26 6.81
C PHE A 207 11.17 5.00 5.29
N ALA A 208 10.17 4.22 4.92
CA ALA A 208 9.89 3.94 3.52
C ALA A 208 9.44 5.18 2.74
N SER A 209 8.65 6.08 3.35
CA SER A 209 8.22 7.33 2.71
C SER A 209 9.40 8.26 2.44
N ILE A 210 10.38 8.31 3.35
CA ILE A 210 11.60 9.14 3.18
C ILE A 210 12.53 8.53 2.12
N THR A 211 12.67 7.20 2.11
CA THR A 211 13.57 6.50 1.17
C THR A 211 12.94 6.25 -0.20
N GLY A 212 11.66 6.59 -0.39
CA GLY A 212 10.91 6.33 -1.63
C GLY A 212 10.67 4.84 -1.87
N GLY A 213 10.67 4.02 -0.82
CA GLY A 213 10.38 2.59 -0.90
C GLY A 213 8.89 2.32 -1.14
N PRO A 214 8.50 1.63 -2.22
CA PRO A 214 7.11 1.26 -2.43
C PRO A 214 6.69 0.21 -1.39
N LEU A 215 5.81 0.57 -0.47
CA LEU A 215 5.26 -0.39 0.49
C LEU A 215 3.74 -0.26 0.62
N SER A 216 3.13 -1.25 1.24
CA SER A 216 1.71 -1.23 1.59
C SER A 216 1.55 -0.96 3.08
N THR A 217 1.08 0.24 3.43
CA THR A 217 0.85 0.63 4.83
C THR A 217 -0.12 -0.31 5.53
N SER A 218 -1.18 -0.75 4.83
CA SER A 218 -2.15 -1.71 5.39
C SER A 218 -1.53 -3.06 5.73
N GLN A 219 -0.53 -3.51 4.96
CA GLN A 219 0.22 -4.74 5.27
C GLN A 219 1.08 -4.56 6.52
N VAL A 220 1.81 -3.44 6.61
CA VAL A 220 2.67 -3.16 7.77
C VAL A 220 1.85 -3.10 9.05
N VAL A 221 0.74 -2.36 9.04
CA VAL A 221 -0.14 -2.22 10.23
C VAL A 221 -0.73 -3.56 10.63
N ALA A 222 -1.34 -4.30 9.70
CA ALA A 222 -1.96 -5.59 10.01
C ALA A 222 -0.94 -6.61 10.54
N SER A 223 0.22 -6.69 9.90
CA SER A 223 1.27 -7.63 10.32
C SER A 223 1.94 -7.22 11.64
N SER A 224 2.05 -5.93 11.94
CA SER A 224 2.50 -5.43 13.24
C SER A 224 1.56 -5.88 14.37
N ILE A 225 0.24 -5.79 14.16
CA ILE A 225 -0.75 -6.27 15.13
C ILE A 225 -0.63 -7.79 15.34
N VAL A 226 -0.44 -8.56 14.25
CA VAL A 226 -0.17 -10.00 14.35
C VAL A 226 1.11 -10.27 15.13
N GLY A 227 2.17 -9.51 14.88
CA GLY A 227 3.46 -9.63 15.58
C GLY A 227 3.34 -9.37 17.07
N VAL A 228 2.68 -8.26 17.46
CA VAL A 228 2.39 -7.92 18.86
C VAL A 228 1.55 -9.00 19.54
N GLY A 229 0.46 -9.42 18.90
CA GLY A 229 -0.41 -10.47 19.43
C GLY A 229 0.30 -11.83 19.58
N SER A 230 1.17 -12.17 18.61
CA SER A 230 1.98 -13.39 18.66
C SER A 230 3.03 -13.37 19.75
N ALA A 231 3.59 -12.17 20.04
CA ALA A 231 4.58 -11.98 21.09
C ALA A 231 4.00 -12.17 22.51
N GLU A 232 2.75 -11.74 22.72
CA GLU A 232 2.05 -11.93 24.00
C GLU A 232 1.42 -13.32 24.09
N ARG A 233 0.57 -13.67 23.12
CA ARG A 233 -0.17 -14.93 23.14
C ARG A 233 -0.57 -15.37 21.74
N ILE A 234 0.17 -16.28 21.14
CA ILE A 234 -0.07 -16.82 19.79
C ILE A 234 -1.53 -17.33 19.61
N LYS A 235 -2.08 -18.01 20.63
CA LYS A 235 -3.46 -18.51 20.62
C LYS A 235 -4.52 -17.40 20.71
N GLY A 236 -4.13 -16.18 21.06
CA GLY A 236 -5.03 -15.02 21.13
C GLY A 236 -5.19 -14.30 19.78
N VAL A 237 -4.37 -14.63 18.80
CA VAL A 237 -4.47 -14.06 17.44
C VAL A 237 -5.58 -14.79 16.68
N HIS A 238 -6.47 -14.03 16.08
CA HIS A 238 -7.50 -14.56 15.18
C HIS A 238 -6.91 -14.91 13.81
N TRP A 239 -6.21 -16.03 13.74
CA TRP A 239 -5.48 -16.49 12.55
C TRP A 239 -6.34 -16.63 11.30
N GLN A 240 -7.64 -16.85 11.44
CA GLN A 240 -8.55 -16.87 10.29
C GLN A 240 -8.59 -15.49 9.62
N VAL A 241 -8.76 -14.42 10.40
CA VAL A 241 -8.78 -13.04 9.90
C VAL A 241 -7.44 -12.69 9.25
N ALA A 242 -6.32 -13.05 9.91
CA ALA A 242 -4.99 -12.82 9.36
C ALA A 242 -4.78 -13.55 8.02
N ARG A 243 -5.20 -14.82 7.91
CA ARG A 243 -5.11 -15.58 6.66
C ARG A 243 -5.97 -15.01 5.54
N ASP A 244 -7.18 -14.54 5.84
CA ASP A 244 -8.06 -13.95 4.84
C ASP A 244 -7.47 -12.65 4.29
N ILE A 245 -6.84 -11.84 5.15
CA ILE A 245 -6.09 -10.64 4.76
C ILE A 245 -4.91 -11.00 3.85
N VAL A 246 -4.10 -11.99 4.24
CA VAL A 246 -2.94 -12.43 3.44
C VAL A 246 -3.39 -12.99 2.08
N ARG A 247 -4.44 -13.81 2.04
CA ARG A 247 -5.00 -14.31 0.77
C ARG A 247 -5.44 -13.18 -0.15
N ALA A 248 -6.10 -12.15 0.40
CA ALA A 248 -6.50 -10.98 -0.36
C ALA A 248 -5.31 -10.24 -0.97
N TRP A 249 -4.18 -10.15 -0.26
CA TRP A 249 -2.96 -9.53 -0.81
C TRP A 249 -2.42 -10.27 -2.02
N PHE A 250 -2.29 -11.60 -1.93
CA PHE A 250 -1.79 -12.40 -3.06
C PHE A 250 -2.74 -12.42 -4.26
N LEU A 251 -4.05 -12.45 -4.02
CA LEU A 251 -5.05 -12.49 -5.08
C LEU A 251 -5.19 -11.14 -5.81
N THR A 252 -4.95 -10.02 -5.14
CA THR A 252 -5.24 -8.69 -5.69
C THR A 252 -4.44 -8.39 -6.96
N ILE A 253 -3.12 -8.64 -6.97
CA ILE A 253 -2.26 -8.33 -8.14
C ILE A 253 -2.74 -9.07 -9.40
N PRO A 254 -2.84 -10.42 -9.41
CA PRO A 254 -3.25 -11.16 -10.60
C PRO A 254 -4.69 -10.85 -11.03
N ALA A 255 -5.61 -10.74 -10.06
CA ALA A 255 -7.01 -10.45 -10.37
C ALA A 255 -7.19 -9.08 -11.04
N VAL A 256 -6.54 -8.04 -10.49
CA VAL A 256 -6.62 -6.69 -11.07
C VAL A 256 -5.87 -6.61 -12.39
N ALA A 257 -4.78 -7.37 -12.56
CA ALA A 257 -4.06 -7.42 -13.84
C ALA A 257 -4.94 -8.01 -14.95
N VAL A 258 -5.61 -9.14 -14.69
CA VAL A 258 -6.56 -9.72 -15.64
C VAL A 258 -7.71 -8.77 -15.93
N PHE A 259 -8.24 -8.12 -14.90
CA PHE A 259 -9.34 -7.17 -15.06
C PHE A 259 -8.94 -5.92 -15.87
N ALA A 260 -7.76 -5.36 -15.63
CA ALA A 260 -7.24 -4.25 -16.43
C ALA A 260 -6.98 -4.64 -17.88
N TRP A 261 -6.46 -5.86 -18.11
CA TRP A 261 -6.28 -6.42 -19.43
C TRP A 261 -7.64 -6.53 -20.18
N LEU A 262 -8.65 -7.10 -19.53
CA LEU A 262 -10.00 -7.21 -20.11
C LEU A 262 -10.60 -5.84 -20.42
N LEU A 263 -10.53 -4.88 -19.49
CA LEU A 263 -11.03 -3.52 -19.72
C LEU A 263 -10.32 -2.84 -20.88
N HIS A 264 -9.01 -2.98 -20.99
CA HIS A 264 -8.26 -2.41 -22.10
C HIS A 264 -8.70 -3.00 -23.44
N MET A 265 -8.84 -4.33 -23.51
CA MET A 265 -9.29 -5.01 -24.73
C MET A 265 -10.72 -4.61 -25.14
N LEU A 266 -11.62 -4.46 -24.16
CA LEU A 266 -13.02 -4.07 -24.44
C LEU A 266 -13.16 -2.62 -24.89
N LEU A 267 -12.42 -1.70 -24.24
CA LEU A 267 -12.65 -0.26 -24.43
C LEU A 267 -11.76 0.34 -25.53
N PHE A 268 -10.53 -0.16 -25.71
CA PHE A 268 -9.51 0.53 -26.51
C PHE A 268 -8.94 -0.30 -27.67
N ARG A 269 -9.23 -1.61 -27.76
CA ARG A 269 -8.73 -2.44 -28.87
C ARG A 269 -9.17 -1.93 -30.24
N HIS A 270 -10.39 -1.38 -30.31
CA HIS A 270 -10.91 -0.83 -31.57
C HIS A 270 -10.33 0.54 -31.92
N LEU A 271 -9.85 1.31 -30.95
CA LEU A 271 -9.20 2.62 -31.19
C LEU A 271 -7.87 2.48 -31.91
N ASN A 272 -7.12 1.39 -31.66
CA ASN A 272 -5.84 1.11 -32.35
C ASN A 272 -6.01 0.61 -33.79
N LEU A 273 -7.23 0.36 -34.26
CA LEU A 273 -7.52 0.02 -35.66
C LEU A 273 -7.77 1.25 -36.55
N PHE A 274 -7.89 2.44 -35.92
CA PHE A 274 -8.18 3.72 -36.61
C PHE A 274 -7.02 4.73 -36.49
N LEU A 275 -5.93 4.41 -35.82
CA LEU A 275 -4.68 5.17 -35.74
C LEU A 275 -3.55 4.41 -36.43
#